data_7dc7fc2620f4d8220e3abe9a05958111
#
_entry.id   7dc7fc2620f4d8220e3abe9a05958111
#
_cell.length_a   1.000
_cell.length_b   1.000
_cell.length_c   1.000
_cell.angle_alpha   90.00
_cell.angle_beta   90.00
_cell.angle_gamma   90.00
#
_symmetry.space_group_name_H-M   'P 1'
#
loop_
_entity.id
_entity.type
_entity.pdbx_description
1 polymer ?
#
loop_
_entity_poly.entity_id
_entity_poly.type
_entity_poly.pdbx_seq_one_letter_code
_entity_poly.pdbx_strand_id
1 'polypeptide(L)'
;MNIVYFLTYGYSLETWSSSSALEREVKYFNYLSKNYGYKFHIVTYGNNEDTKFSDYFINATILPIGSITKIPKNKYLGFIKSFYYPFKIKKHINEKSNIVKQNQLLGSWVSIIFKYITNSKLFVRTGYDMYLFSKKENKKFLKILAYKLLTRLTIKFSDRYTVSSTSDMSFLEGNFNSQTKAHLLHNWVESFEVGKISDRESTIISVGRLEYQKNYEFLIKELSNLRLELQIVGEGSRKDELINLAKKFNTNLQITQRIDNKELTRKFMNIKLFVISSHFEGNPKVLLEAMAAGCIVFASNIKNHSEIIDEGINGFLFELEENSFRNKILEIIQSMEEASDFLEKVSHSATQKIKTKYSLPIIAEEENRLLLELASE
;
A
#
# COMPACT_ATOMS: atom_id res chain seq x y z
N MET A 1 17.10 0.83 -19.72
CA MET A 1 16.97 2.19 -19.11
C MET A 1 17.55 2.17 -17.70
N ASN A 2 18.33 3.21 -17.33
CA ASN A 2 18.94 3.34 -16.00
C ASN A 2 18.07 4.21 -15.11
N ILE A 3 17.64 3.69 -13.97
CA ILE A 3 16.75 4.37 -13.02
C ILE A 3 17.46 4.53 -11.67
N VAL A 4 17.54 5.75 -11.16
CA VAL A 4 17.97 6.00 -9.78
C VAL A 4 16.74 6.06 -8.91
N TYR A 5 16.59 5.07 -8.03
CA TYR A 5 15.42 4.90 -7.18
C TYR A 5 15.72 5.31 -5.73
N PHE A 6 15.03 6.31 -5.25
CA PHE A 6 15.15 6.78 -3.87
C PHE A 6 14.07 6.14 -3.00
N LEU A 7 14.47 5.48 -1.92
CA LEU A 7 13.54 5.05 -0.88
C LEU A 7 12.90 6.27 -0.19
N THR A 8 11.80 6.03 0.50
CA THR A 8 11.22 7.00 1.44
C THR A 8 12.28 7.47 2.43
N TYR A 9 12.34 8.77 2.70
CA TYR A 9 13.34 9.34 3.63
C TYR A 9 13.36 8.63 4.98
N GLY A 10 14.54 8.21 5.39
CA GLY A 10 14.78 7.48 6.63
C GLY A 10 14.53 5.97 6.55
N TYR A 11 14.17 5.42 5.38
CA TYR A 11 13.99 3.98 5.20
C TYR A 11 15.25 3.32 4.64
N SER A 12 15.50 2.10 5.10
CA SER A 12 16.58 1.21 4.64
C SER A 12 15.98 -0.09 4.09
N LEU A 13 16.76 -0.93 3.44
CA LEU A 13 16.32 -2.27 3.07
C LEU A 13 16.10 -3.15 4.32
N GLU A 14 16.84 -2.92 5.39
CA GLU A 14 16.58 -3.54 6.70
C GLU A 14 15.17 -3.20 7.23
N THR A 15 14.77 -1.92 7.11
CA THR A 15 13.39 -1.49 7.44
C THR A 15 12.34 -2.17 6.57
N TRP A 16 12.63 -2.36 5.28
CA TRP A 16 11.73 -3.11 4.39
C TRP A 16 11.66 -4.59 4.76
N SER A 17 12.78 -5.21 5.13
CA SER A 17 12.85 -6.59 5.57
C SER A 17 12.01 -6.82 6.83
N SER A 18 12.20 -5.99 7.85
CA SER A 18 11.45 -6.09 9.11
C SER A 18 9.94 -5.80 8.95
N SER A 19 9.56 -5.04 7.92
CA SER A 19 8.16 -4.71 7.62
C SER A 19 7.51 -5.62 6.58
N SER A 20 8.15 -6.72 6.18
CA SER A 20 7.69 -7.63 5.11
C SER A 20 7.44 -6.94 3.75
N ALA A 21 7.98 -5.74 3.56
CA ALA A 21 7.86 -5.00 2.30
C ALA A 21 8.92 -5.45 1.28
N LEU A 22 10.08 -5.92 1.75
CA LEU A 22 11.25 -6.22 0.92
C LEU A 22 10.91 -7.24 -0.18
N GLU A 23 10.33 -8.37 0.18
CA GLU A 23 10.02 -9.45 -0.78
C GLU A 23 9.13 -8.95 -1.92
N ARG A 24 8.10 -8.18 -1.59
CA ARG A 24 7.20 -7.60 -2.58
C ARG A 24 7.93 -6.60 -3.50
N GLU A 25 8.70 -5.68 -2.94
CA GLU A 25 9.42 -4.69 -3.74
C GLU A 25 10.50 -5.37 -4.61
N VAL A 26 11.22 -6.37 -4.09
CA VAL A 26 12.17 -7.18 -4.85
C VAL A 26 11.49 -7.85 -6.06
N LYS A 27 10.32 -8.48 -5.87
CA LYS A 27 9.55 -9.07 -6.99
C LYS A 27 9.24 -8.04 -8.06
N TYR A 28 8.86 -6.83 -7.65
CA TYR A 28 8.55 -5.74 -8.59
C TYR A 28 9.77 -5.26 -9.37
N PHE A 29 10.89 -5.00 -8.69
CA PHE A 29 12.15 -4.61 -9.35
C PHE A 29 12.64 -5.69 -10.31
N ASN A 30 12.62 -6.95 -9.88
CA ASN A 30 13.06 -8.08 -10.68
C ASN A 30 12.16 -8.29 -11.90
N TYR A 31 10.86 -8.08 -11.76
CA TYR A 31 9.93 -8.12 -12.87
C TYR A 31 10.27 -7.06 -13.93
N LEU A 32 10.48 -5.81 -13.51
CA LEU A 32 10.85 -4.71 -14.41
C LEU A 32 12.22 -4.93 -15.07
N SER A 33 13.21 -5.42 -14.31
CA SER A 33 14.54 -5.74 -14.85
C SER A 33 14.49 -6.86 -15.87
N LYS A 34 13.74 -7.92 -15.58
CA LYS A 34 13.66 -9.12 -16.45
C LYS A 34 12.87 -8.84 -17.73
N ASN A 35 11.75 -8.13 -17.64
CA ASN A 35 10.84 -7.97 -18.78
C ASN A 35 11.14 -6.73 -19.62
N TYR A 36 11.73 -5.67 -19.03
CA TYR A 36 11.99 -4.40 -19.71
C TYR A 36 13.46 -3.99 -19.72
N GLY A 37 14.36 -4.84 -19.17
CA GLY A 37 15.81 -4.58 -19.17
C GLY A 37 16.24 -3.38 -18.31
N TYR A 38 15.47 -3.03 -17.26
CA TYR A 38 15.79 -1.90 -16.40
C TYR A 38 16.95 -2.21 -15.46
N LYS A 39 17.85 -1.23 -15.30
CA LYS A 39 18.92 -1.24 -14.32
C LYS A 39 18.62 -0.22 -13.25
N PHE A 40 18.72 -0.64 -11.99
CA PHE A 40 18.39 0.22 -10.85
C PHE A 40 19.63 0.59 -10.03
N HIS A 41 19.73 1.86 -9.63
CA HIS A 41 20.56 2.31 -8.54
C HIS A 41 19.65 2.65 -7.36
N ILE A 42 19.58 1.75 -6.37
CA ILE A 42 18.66 1.88 -5.24
C ILE A 42 19.32 2.63 -4.10
N VAL A 43 18.94 3.89 -3.92
CA VAL A 43 19.44 4.75 -2.85
C VAL A 43 18.63 4.54 -1.59
N THR A 44 19.30 4.10 -0.51
CA THR A 44 18.69 3.83 0.80
C THR A 44 19.24 4.78 1.87
N TYR A 45 18.48 4.99 2.92
CA TYR A 45 18.93 5.77 4.10
C TYR A 45 19.54 4.87 5.19
N GLY A 46 19.94 3.65 4.82
CA GLY A 46 20.63 2.69 5.66
C GLY A 46 22.15 2.86 5.67
N ASN A 47 22.78 1.90 6.32
CA ASN A 47 24.23 1.73 6.39
C ASN A 47 24.70 0.65 5.40
N ASN A 48 25.99 0.28 5.47
CA ASN A 48 26.58 -0.76 4.64
C ASN A 48 25.86 -2.13 4.76
N GLU A 49 25.16 -2.37 5.84
CA GLU A 49 24.36 -3.59 6.04
C GLU A 49 23.27 -3.79 4.98
N ASP A 50 22.78 -2.72 4.37
CA ASP A 50 21.79 -2.83 3.27
C ASP A 50 22.36 -3.55 2.04
N THR A 51 23.71 -3.58 1.87
CA THR A 51 24.34 -4.28 0.74
C THR A 51 24.17 -5.81 0.79
N LYS A 52 23.89 -6.40 1.98
CA LYS A 52 23.57 -7.83 2.10
C LYS A 52 22.35 -8.27 1.28
N PHE A 53 21.49 -7.31 0.91
CA PHE A 53 20.30 -7.58 0.10
C PHE A 53 20.56 -7.48 -1.41
N SER A 54 21.80 -7.20 -1.85
CA SER A 54 22.12 -7.00 -3.28
C SER A 54 21.75 -8.21 -4.14
N ASP A 55 22.00 -9.43 -3.65
CA ASP A 55 21.75 -10.67 -4.37
C ASP A 55 20.25 -10.99 -4.58
N TYR A 56 19.36 -10.27 -3.90
CA TYR A 56 17.91 -10.42 -4.09
C TYR A 56 17.43 -9.71 -5.36
N PHE A 57 18.20 -8.73 -5.85
CA PHE A 57 17.80 -7.90 -6.98
C PHE A 57 18.53 -8.30 -8.26
N ILE A 58 17.77 -8.49 -9.32
CA ILE A 58 18.30 -8.64 -10.67
C ILE A 58 18.66 -7.24 -11.20
N ASN A 59 19.90 -7.07 -11.65
CA ASN A 59 20.36 -5.83 -12.32
C ASN A 59 20.16 -4.54 -11.48
N ALA A 60 20.50 -4.61 -10.18
CA ALA A 60 20.46 -3.45 -9.30
C ALA A 60 21.76 -3.26 -8.50
N THR A 61 22.10 -2.00 -8.23
CA THR A 61 23.19 -1.59 -7.33
C THR A 61 22.59 -0.90 -6.12
N ILE A 62 22.91 -1.37 -4.93
CA ILE A 62 22.43 -0.76 -3.68
C ILE A 62 23.42 0.33 -3.27
N LEU A 63 22.90 1.54 -3.00
CA LEU A 63 23.68 2.72 -2.61
C LEU A 63 23.20 3.24 -1.25
N PRO A 64 23.70 2.68 -0.12
CA PRO A 64 23.33 3.16 1.20
C PRO A 64 23.97 4.52 1.48
N ILE A 65 23.18 5.52 1.85
CA ILE A 65 23.68 6.88 2.18
C ILE A 65 24.67 6.82 3.35
N GLY A 66 24.43 5.94 4.32
CA GLY A 66 25.33 5.76 5.47
C GLY A 66 26.73 5.27 5.13
N SER A 67 26.89 4.58 3.99
CA SER A 67 28.22 4.18 3.46
C SER A 67 28.93 5.32 2.71
N ILE A 68 28.15 6.26 2.16
CA ILE A 68 28.66 7.39 1.39
C ILE A 68 29.00 8.58 2.30
N THR A 69 28.19 8.80 3.35
CA THR A 69 28.38 9.91 4.30
C THR A 69 27.74 9.61 5.63
N LYS A 70 28.35 10.06 6.74
CA LYS A 70 27.80 9.88 8.08
C LYS A 70 26.41 10.49 8.21
N ILE A 71 25.40 9.67 8.58
CA ILE A 71 24.05 10.15 8.87
C ILE A 71 24.01 10.65 10.33
N PRO A 72 23.57 11.89 10.59
CA PRO A 72 23.45 12.41 11.96
C PRO A 72 22.39 11.64 12.76
N LYS A 73 22.68 11.35 14.04
CA LYS A 73 21.68 10.76 14.95
C LYS A 73 20.55 11.73 15.27
N ASN A 74 20.85 13.03 15.31
CA ASN A 74 19.83 14.08 15.51
C ASN A 74 18.99 14.24 14.24
N LYS A 75 17.68 14.09 14.36
CA LYS A 75 16.73 14.14 13.22
C LYS A 75 16.73 15.48 12.48
N TYR A 76 16.88 16.60 13.20
CA TYR A 76 16.93 17.93 12.58
C TYR A 76 18.21 18.15 11.78
N LEU A 77 19.36 17.77 12.35
CA LEU A 77 20.64 17.80 11.62
C LEU A 77 20.63 16.83 10.45
N GLY A 78 20.02 15.66 10.60
CA GLY A 78 19.82 14.70 9.52
C GLY A 78 19.01 15.29 8.36
N PHE A 79 17.91 15.97 8.68
CA PHE A 79 17.09 16.67 7.69
C PHE A 79 17.88 17.75 6.95
N ILE A 80 18.58 18.64 7.66
CA ILE A 80 19.41 19.69 7.04
C ILE A 80 20.49 19.06 6.15
N LYS A 81 21.19 18.02 6.64
CA LYS A 81 22.24 17.34 5.89
C LYS A 81 21.71 16.62 4.65
N SER A 82 20.44 16.20 4.65
CA SER A 82 19.83 15.48 3.52
C SER A 82 19.81 16.30 2.22
N PHE A 83 19.82 17.63 2.30
CA PHE A 83 19.93 18.50 1.11
C PHE A 83 21.29 18.39 0.42
N TYR A 84 22.30 17.86 1.11
CA TYR A 84 23.62 17.62 0.55
C TYR A 84 23.82 16.21 -0.02
N TYR A 85 22.96 15.27 0.34
CA TYR A 85 23.06 13.87 -0.14
C TYR A 85 23.07 13.73 -1.66
N PRO A 86 22.28 14.46 -2.45
CA PRO A 86 22.29 14.36 -3.91
C PRO A 86 23.67 14.54 -4.53
N PHE A 87 24.44 15.51 -4.04
CA PHE A 87 25.81 15.80 -4.52
C PHE A 87 26.79 14.67 -4.21
N LYS A 88 26.58 13.98 -3.08
CA LYS A 88 27.40 12.82 -2.73
C LYS A 88 27.03 11.60 -3.56
N ILE A 89 25.72 11.32 -3.68
CA ILE A 89 25.19 10.17 -4.44
C ILE A 89 25.64 10.27 -5.91
N LYS A 90 25.56 11.45 -6.54
CA LYS A 90 25.98 11.66 -7.93
C LYS A 90 27.39 11.16 -8.22
N LYS A 91 28.32 11.25 -7.25
CA LYS A 91 29.72 10.81 -7.41
C LYS A 91 29.89 9.29 -7.46
N HIS A 92 28.85 8.54 -7.05
CA HIS A 92 28.85 7.07 -7.04
C HIS A 92 28.02 6.45 -8.18
N ILE A 93 27.43 7.30 -9.04
CA ILE A 93 26.66 6.86 -10.21
C ILE A 93 27.40 7.35 -11.45
N ASN A 94 28.15 6.44 -12.08
CA ASN A 94 28.96 6.76 -13.26
C ASN A 94 28.15 6.75 -14.56
N GLU A 95 27.00 6.09 -14.58
CA GLU A 95 26.15 5.97 -15.74
C GLU A 95 25.15 7.13 -15.80
N LYS A 96 24.88 7.63 -17.02
CA LYS A 96 23.82 8.62 -17.19
C LYS A 96 22.48 7.99 -16.83
N SER A 97 21.84 8.55 -15.81
CA SER A 97 20.48 8.16 -15.42
C SER A 97 19.48 9.00 -16.21
N ASN A 98 18.54 8.34 -16.87
CA ASN A 98 17.49 9.04 -17.60
C ASN A 98 16.35 9.44 -16.65
N ILE A 99 16.05 8.58 -15.66
CA ILE A 99 14.93 8.76 -14.73
C ILE A 99 15.41 8.63 -13.29
N VAL A 100 14.94 9.55 -12.48
CA VAL A 100 14.96 9.51 -11.03
C VAL A 100 13.57 9.11 -10.56
N LYS A 101 13.47 8.03 -9.80
CA LYS A 101 12.19 7.57 -9.23
C LYS A 101 12.20 7.74 -7.72
N GLN A 102 11.21 8.46 -7.18
CA GLN A 102 11.02 8.68 -5.75
C GLN A 102 9.91 7.80 -5.22
N ASN A 103 10.20 7.03 -4.17
CA ASN A 103 9.20 6.27 -3.43
C ASN A 103 8.60 7.11 -2.31
N GLN A 104 7.31 7.39 -2.42
CA GLN A 104 6.53 8.22 -1.49
C GLN A 104 6.94 9.69 -1.46
N LEU A 105 6.12 10.50 -0.80
CA LEU A 105 6.33 11.95 -0.71
C LEU A 105 7.58 12.33 0.09
N LEU A 106 7.85 11.60 1.19
CA LEU A 106 8.99 11.93 2.06
C LEU A 106 10.32 11.56 1.39
N GLY A 107 11.20 12.54 1.28
CA GLY A 107 12.47 12.43 0.57
C GLY A 107 12.46 13.10 -0.81
N SER A 108 11.30 13.57 -1.28
CA SER A 108 11.18 14.20 -2.61
C SER A 108 12.11 15.41 -2.79
N TRP A 109 12.44 16.14 -1.73
CA TRP A 109 13.44 17.23 -1.83
C TRP A 109 14.83 16.73 -2.25
N VAL A 110 15.21 15.52 -1.81
CA VAL A 110 16.50 14.91 -2.20
C VAL A 110 16.48 14.52 -3.68
N SER A 111 15.42 13.87 -4.13
CA SER A 111 15.26 13.44 -5.53
C SER A 111 15.05 14.64 -6.48
N ILE A 112 14.38 15.70 -6.04
CA ILE A 112 14.25 16.95 -6.81
C ILE A 112 15.64 17.57 -7.05
N ILE A 113 16.46 17.73 -6.01
CA ILE A 113 17.82 18.27 -6.17
C ILE A 113 18.64 17.37 -7.08
N PHE A 114 18.53 16.02 -6.87
CA PHE A 114 19.26 15.05 -7.70
C PHE A 114 18.88 15.15 -9.18
N LYS A 115 17.58 15.29 -9.49
CA LYS A 115 17.08 15.54 -10.85
C LYS A 115 17.82 16.70 -11.51
N TYR A 116 17.90 17.86 -10.83
CA TYR A 116 18.51 19.06 -11.41
C TYR A 116 20.01 18.94 -11.60
N ILE A 117 20.73 18.36 -10.65
CA ILE A 117 22.19 18.21 -10.79
C ILE A 117 22.61 17.14 -11.80
N THR A 118 21.72 16.22 -12.18
CA THR A 118 21.97 15.16 -13.16
C THR A 118 21.25 15.39 -14.49
N ASN A 119 20.43 16.42 -14.60
CA ASN A 119 19.57 16.70 -15.76
C ASN A 119 18.71 15.49 -16.15
N SER A 120 18.11 14.84 -15.14
CA SER A 120 17.23 13.67 -15.30
C SER A 120 15.77 14.06 -15.19
N LYS A 121 14.85 13.18 -15.59
CA LYS A 121 13.41 13.32 -15.35
C LYS A 121 13.03 12.73 -13.98
N LEU A 122 12.07 13.31 -13.30
CA LEU A 122 11.61 12.87 -11.98
C LEU A 122 10.21 12.25 -12.01
N PHE A 123 10.13 10.96 -11.70
CA PHE A 123 8.92 10.20 -11.50
C PHE A 123 8.68 9.98 -9.99
N VAL A 124 7.56 10.45 -9.46
CA VAL A 124 7.22 10.29 -8.04
C VAL A 124 6.05 9.30 -7.92
N ARG A 125 6.21 8.26 -7.12
CA ARG A 125 5.15 7.28 -6.84
C ARG A 125 4.68 7.39 -5.39
N THR A 126 3.39 7.68 -5.18
CA THR A 126 2.78 7.71 -3.85
C THR A 126 1.70 6.66 -3.71
N GLY A 127 1.65 5.99 -2.57
CA GLY A 127 0.61 5.01 -2.24
C GLY A 127 -0.62 5.65 -1.56
N TYR A 128 -0.50 6.89 -1.13
CA TYR A 128 -1.55 7.72 -0.54
C TYR A 128 -1.06 9.17 -0.41
N ASP A 129 -1.98 10.12 -0.41
CA ASP A 129 -1.61 11.52 -0.20
C ASP A 129 -1.42 11.85 1.30
N MET A 130 -0.19 12.24 1.67
CA MET A 130 0.17 12.51 3.07
C MET A 130 -0.52 13.76 3.64
N TYR A 131 -0.81 14.75 2.81
CA TYR A 131 -1.53 15.94 3.24
C TYR A 131 -2.99 15.59 3.59
N LEU A 132 -3.69 14.85 2.69
CA LEU A 132 -5.04 14.37 2.93
C LEU A 132 -5.12 13.50 4.20
N PHE A 133 -4.21 12.53 4.34
CA PHE A 133 -4.17 11.65 5.51
C PHE A 133 -3.89 12.42 6.80
N SER A 134 -2.97 13.39 6.77
CA SER A 134 -2.67 14.21 7.96
C SER A 134 -3.88 15.03 8.44
N LYS A 135 -4.76 15.45 7.52
CA LYS A 135 -6.04 16.08 7.86
C LYS A 135 -7.01 15.10 8.48
N LYS A 136 -7.18 13.92 7.89
CA LYS A 136 -8.08 12.87 8.41
C LYS A 136 -7.66 12.34 9.79
N GLU A 137 -6.36 12.31 10.05
CA GLU A 137 -5.79 11.91 11.34
C GLU A 137 -5.68 13.08 12.36
N ASN A 138 -6.21 14.25 12.05
CA ASN A 138 -6.16 15.45 12.91
C ASN A 138 -4.74 15.76 13.44
N LYS A 139 -3.71 15.64 12.57
CA LYS A 139 -2.33 15.99 12.95
C LYS A 139 -2.20 17.47 13.31
N LYS A 140 -1.14 17.83 14.03
CA LYS A 140 -0.86 19.24 14.38
C LYS A 140 -0.81 20.11 13.12
N PHE A 141 -1.41 21.30 13.18
CA PHE A 141 -1.56 22.24 12.06
C PHE A 141 -0.26 22.47 11.27
N LEU A 142 0.86 22.72 11.96
CA LEU A 142 2.16 22.92 11.30
C LEU A 142 2.60 21.71 10.47
N LYS A 143 2.28 20.49 10.92
CA LYS A 143 2.60 19.27 10.18
C LYS A 143 1.72 19.11 8.94
N ILE A 144 0.44 19.46 9.04
CA ILE A 144 -0.50 19.49 7.91
C ILE A 144 -0.01 20.49 6.86
N LEU A 145 0.38 21.70 7.30
CA LEU A 145 0.90 22.73 6.41
C LEU A 145 2.21 22.32 5.73
N ALA A 146 3.13 21.69 6.48
CA ALA A 146 4.38 21.16 5.93
C ALA A 146 4.13 20.11 4.84
N TYR A 147 3.20 19.17 5.05
CA TYR A 147 2.84 18.18 4.03
C TYR A 147 2.18 18.82 2.81
N LYS A 148 1.28 19.81 3.02
CA LYS A 148 0.68 20.57 1.92
C LYS A 148 1.74 21.24 1.05
N LEU A 149 2.69 21.93 1.68
CA LEU A 149 3.79 22.60 0.97
C LEU A 149 4.67 21.59 0.24
N LEU A 150 5.04 20.48 0.90
CA LEU A 150 5.87 19.44 0.30
C LEU A 150 5.17 18.79 -0.90
N THR A 151 3.88 18.43 -0.79
CA THR A 151 3.09 17.92 -1.92
C THR A 151 3.09 18.90 -3.08
N ARG A 152 2.79 20.19 -2.80
CA ARG A 152 2.78 21.25 -3.84
C ARG A 152 4.13 21.38 -4.55
N LEU A 153 5.24 21.40 -3.79
CA LEU A 153 6.58 21.50 -4.37
C LEU A 153 6.93 20.24 -5.17
N THR A 154 6.58 19.07 -4.64
CA THR A 154 6.87 17.80 -5.33
C THR A 154 6.13 17.72 -6.66
N ILE A 155 4.83 18.04 -6.71
CA ILE A 155 4.06 18.09 -7.97
C ILE A 155 4.66 19.13 -8.93
N LYS A 156 5.00 20.34 -8.44
CA LYS A 156 5.58 21.38 -9.27
C LYS A 156 6.87 20.95 -9.96
N PHE A 157 7.77 20.28 -9.24
CA PHE A 157 9.10 19.95 -9.70
C PHE A 157 9.26 18.51 -10.24
N SER A 158 8.29 17.64 -10.05
CA SER A 158 8.25 16.33 -10.75
C SER A 158 7.80 16.50 -12.21
N ASP A 159 8.17 15.54 -13.03
CA ASP A 159 7.68 15.43 -14.42
C ASP A 159 6.45 14.51 -14.47
N ARG A 160 6.43 13.46 -13.63
CA ARG A 160 5.25 12.60 -13.37
C ARG A 160 5.05 12.41 -11.88
N TYR A 161 3.80 12.45 -11.46
CA TYR A 161 3.39 12.21 -10.07
C TYR A 161 2.26 11.18 -10.06
N THR A 162 2.46 10.01 -9.46
CA THR A 162 1.43 8.97 -9.46
C THR A 162 0.81 8.79 -8.10
N VAL A 163 -0.50 8.53 -8.10
CA VAL A 163 -1.31 8.15 -6.93
C VAL A 163 -1.97 6.81 -7.18
N SER A 164 -2.40 6.15 -6.11
CA SER A 164 -2.88 4.77 -6.19
C SER A 164 -4.40 4.61 -6.22
N SER A 165 -5.17 5.72 -6.11
CA SER A 165 -6.63 5.71 -6.15
C SER A 165 -7.18 6.91 -6.92
N THR A 166 -8.38 6.76 -7.49
CA THR A 166 -9.08 7.87 -8.17
C THR A 166 -9.51 8.94 -7.16
N SER A 167 -9.76 8.54 -5.92
CA SER A 167 -10.03 9.45 -4.81
C SER A 167 -8.86 10.40 -4.53
N ASP A 168 -7.63 9.86 -4.46
CA ASP A 168 -6.44 10.70 -4.28
C ASP A 168 -6.17 11.56 -5.50
N MET A 169 -6.44 11.04 -6.73
CA MET A 169 -6.33 11.82 -7.97
C MET A 169 -7.26 13.03 -7.94
N SER A 170 -8.55 12.82 -7.69
CA SER A 170 -9.54 13.90 -7.61
C SER A 170 -9.19 14.93 -6.52
N PHE A 171 -8.64 14.45 -5.38
CA PHE A 171 -8.18 15.33 -4.32
C PHE A 171 -7.00 16.22 -4.77
N LEU A 172 -6.03 15.65 -5.48
CA LEU A 172 -4.89 16.41 -6.00
C LEU A 172 -5.31 17.44 -7.04
N GLU A 173 -6.18 17.07 -7.95
CA GLU A 173 -6.71 17.97 -8.99
C GLU A 173 -7.49 19.14 -8.37
N GLY A 174 -8.28 18.90 -7.35
CA GLY A 174 -9.05 19.94 -6.65
C GLY A 174 -8.24 20.86 -5.72
N ASN A 175 -7.06 20.42 -5.25
CA ASN A 175 -6.27 21.17 -4.26
C ASN A 175 -4.92 21.69 -4.78
N PHE A 176 -4.42 21.10 -5.88
CA PHE A 176 -3.14 21.42 -6.50
C PHE A 176 -3.33 21.46 -8.01
N ASN A 177 -2.64 22.32 -8.71
CA ASN A 177 -2.67 22.34 -10.18
C ASN A 177 -1.84 21.16 -10.74
N SER A 178 -2.43 19.95 -10.70
CA SER A 178 -1.75 18.68 -10.97
C SER A 178 -2.18 17.98 -12.26
N GLN A 179 -3.20 18.48 -12.96
CA GLN A 179 -3.89 17.80 -14.08
C GLN A 179 -2.97 17.25 -15.18
N THR A 180 -1.88 17.95 -15.47
CA THR A 180 -0.94 17.52 -16.53
C THR A 180 0.16 16.56 -16.05
N LYS A 181 0.33 16.36 -14.74
CA LYS A 181 1.43 15.59 -14.15
C LYS A 181 0.99 14.43 -13.29
N ALA A 182 -0.25 14.49 -12.77
CA ALA A 182 -0.79 13.43 -11.94
C ALA A 182 -1.33 12.28 -12.80
N HIS A 183 -0.98 11.06 -12.44
CA HIS A 183 -1.42 9.84 -13.10
C HIS A 183 -1.87 8.81 -12.08
N LEU A 184 -2.88 8.04 -12.44
CA LEU A 184 -3.32 6.91 -11.63
C LEU A 184 -2.38 5.72 -11.89
N LEU A 185 -1.83 5.14 -10.84
CA LEU A 185 -1.04 3.91 -10.89
C LEU A 185 -1.33 3.09 -9.63
N HIS A 186 -2.21 2.13 -9.74
CA HIS A 186 -2.66 1.32 -8.62
C HIS A 186 -1.53 0.54 -7.94
N ASN A 187 -1.76 0.11 -6.70
CA ASN A 187 -0.91 -0.88 -6.07
C ASN A 187 -1.17 -2.25 -6.70
N TRP A 188 -0.11 -3.01 -6.88
CA TRP A 188 -0.21 -4.38 -7.36
C TRP A 188 -0.29 -5.38 -6.20
N VAL A 189 -0.91 -6.53 -6.47
CA VAL A 189 -0.92 -7.71 -5.62
C VAL A 189 -0.67 -8.96 -6.46
N GLU A 190 -0.27 -10.04 -5.81
CA GLU A 190 -0.14 -11.33 -6.48
C GLU A 190 -1.52 -11.88 -6.83
N SER A 191 -1.62 -12.59 -7.94
CA SER A 191 -2.80 -13.36 -8.32
C SER A 191 -2.54 -14.84 -8.11
N PHE A 192 -3.54 -15.58 -7.67
CA PHE A 192 -3.45 -16.97 -7.31
C PHE A 192 -4.50 -17.79 -8.04
N GLU A 193 -4.22 -19.08 -8.24
CA GLU A 193 -5.24 -20.08 -8.49
C GLU A 193 -5.86 -20.45 -7.14
N VAL A 194 -7.17 -20.33 -7.03
CA VAL A 194 -7.89 -20.51 -5.78
C VAL A 194 -8.78 -21.75 -5.81
N GLY A 195 -8.84 -22.46 -4.69
CA GLY A 195 -9.78 -23.56 -4.48
C GLY A 195 -11.21 -23.05 -4.23
N LYS A 196 -12.16 -23.99 -4.16
CA LYS A 196 -13.57 -23.68 -3.91
C LYS A 196 -13.76 -22.97 -2.56
N ILE A 197 -14.67 -22.01 -2.55
CA ILE A 197 -15.00 -21.28 -1.33
C ILE A 197 -15.72 -22.19 -0.30
N SER A 198 -16.46 -23.20 -0.77
CA SER A 198 -17.14 -24.20 0.06
C SER A 198 -16.18 -24.91 1.04
N ASP A 199 -14.95 -25.17 0.62
CA ASP A 199 -13.99 -25.99 1.37
C ASP A 199 -13.24 -25.19 2.46
N ARG A 200 -13.53 -23.90 2.60
CA ARG A 200 -12.82 -23.01 3.51
C ARG A 200 -13.54 -22.81 4.84
N GLU A 201 -12.81 -22.34 5.83
CA GLU A 201 -13.32 -22.01 7.16
C GLU A 201 -14.26 -20.80 7.13
N SER A 202 -15.36 -20.87 7.86
CA SER A 202 -16.37 -19.78 7.96
C SER A 202 -15.99 -18.68 8.96
N THR A 203 -14.75 -18.63 9.40
CA THR A 203 -14.22 -17.56 10.26
C THR A 203 -14.16 -16.23 9.49
N ILE A 204 -14.45 -15.13 10.18
CA ILE A 204 -14.31 -13.77 9.65
C ILE A 204 -12.91 -13.28 9.98
N ILE A 205 -12.13 -12.89 8.97
CA ILE A 205 -10.80 -12.28 9.18
C ILE A 205 -10.80 -10.81 8.83
N SER A 206 -10.11 -10.01 9.64
CA SER A 206 -9.75 -8.63 9.34
C SER A 206 -8.26 -8.39 9.59
N VAL A 207 -7.61 -7.55 8.81
CA VAL A 207 -6.16 -7.36 8.87
C VAL A 207 -5.79 -5.89 8.83
N GLY A 208 -4.97 -5.45 9.79
CA GLY A 208 -4.47 -4.08 9.80
C GLY A 208 -4.01 -3.59 11.16
N ARG A 209 -3.50 -2.36 11.20
CA ARG A 209 -3.07 -1.74 12.46
C ARG A 209 -4.27 -1.56 13.40
N LEU A 210 -4.08 -1.84 14.68
CA LEU A 210 -5.13 -1.65 15.70
C LEU A 210 -5.20 -0.17 16.11
N GLU A 211 -5.69 0.65 15.16
CA GLU A 211 -5.78 2.10 15.25
C GLU A 211 -7.17 2.59 14.85
N TYR A 212 -7.51 3.82 15.22
CA TYR A 212 -8.82 4.43 14.94
C TYR A 212 -9.23 4.30 13.46
N GLN A 213 -8.29 4.47 12.54
CA GLN A 213 -8.54 4.37 11.10
C GLN A 213 -9.28 3.09 10.70
N LYS A 214 -8.92 1.95 11.32
CA LYS A 214 -9.43 0.62 10.94
C LYS A 214 -10.79 0.29 11.55
N ASN A 215 -11.23 1.04 12.56
CA ASN A 215 -12.58 0.98 13.13
C ASN A 215 -13.04 -0.43 13.55
N TYR A 216 -12.16 -1.18 14.20
CA TYR A 216 -12.49 -2.53 14.69
C TYR A 216 -13.58 -2.55 15.76
N GLU A 217 -13.77 -1.45 16.48
CA GLU A 217 -14.85 -1.29 17.44
C GLU A 217 -16.24 -1.43 16.81
N PHE A 218 -16.40 -0.98 15.56
CA PHE A 218 -17.62 -1.19 14.79
C PHE A 218 -17.87 -2.68 14.57
N LEU A 219 -16.88 -3.44 14.07
CA LEU A 219 -17.02 -4.87 13.82
C LEU A 219 -17.36 -5.63 15.11
N ILE A 220 -16.72 -5.30 16.23
CA ILE A 220 -16.98 -5.91 17.52
C ILE A 220 -18.44 -5.72 17.95
N LYS A 221 -19.00 -4.53 17.76
CA LYS A 221 -20.41 -4.24 18.09
C LYS A 221 -21.35 -4.96 17.14
N GLU A 222 -21.11 -4.91 15.84
CA GLU A 222 -21.93 -5.55 14.81
C GLU A 222 -22.01 -7.08 14.96
N LEU A 223 -20.93 -7.72 15.42
CA LEU A 223 -20.87 -9.16 15.64
C LEU A 223 -21.27 -9.59 17.06
N SER A 224 -21.78 -8.66 17.88
CA SER A 224 -22.19 -8.96 19.26
C SER A 224 -23.24 -10.07 19.34
N ASN A 225 -23.03 -11.01 20.27
CA ASN A 225 -23.92 -12.16 20.49
C ASN A 225 -24.14 -13.07 19.26
N LEU A 226 -23.35 -12.94 18.21
CA LEU A 226 -23.33 -13.89 17.09
C LEU A 226 -22.37 -15.05 17.39
N ARG A 227 -22.71 -16.26 16.89
CA ARG A 227 -21.80 -17.43 16.96
C ARG A 227 -20.75 -17.40 15.83
N LEU A 228 -20.22 -16.21 15.55
CA LEU A 228 -19.21 -15.98 14.52
C LEU A 228 -17.90 -15.58 15.19
N GLU A 229 -16.80 -16.17 14.76
CA GLU A 229 -15.47 -15.79 15.23
C GLU A 229 -14.92 -14.66 14.36
N LEU A 230 -14.48 -13.58 15.01
CA LEU A 230 -13.72 -12.49 14.40
C LEU A 230 -12.24 -12.64 14.72
N GLN A 231 -11.43 -12.92 13.71
CA GLN A 231 -9.98 -12.92 13.83
C GLN A 231 -9.41 -11.59 13.31
N ILE A 232 -8.65 -10.88 14.14
CA ILE A 232 -7.93 -9.67 13.73
C ILE A 232 -6.44 -9.97 13.73
N VAL A 233 -5.80 -9.79 12.57
CA VAL A 233 -4.34 -9.93 12.42
C VAL A 233 -3.71 -8.54 12.40
N GLY A 234 -2.98 -8.18 13.44
CA GLY A 234 -2.34 -6.87 13.50
C GLY A 234 -1.87 -6.44 14.87
N GLU A 235 -1.24 -5.29 14.90
CA GLU A 235 -0.70 -4.64 16.08
C GLU A 235 -1.09 -3.16 16.11
N GLY A 236 -1.14 -2.57 17.31
CA GLY A 236 -1.44 -1.15 17.48
C GLY A 236 -1.80 -0.78 18.90
N SER A 237 -1.99 0.51 19.12
CA SER A 237 -2.18 1.10 20.46
C SER A 237 -3.50 0.71 21.12
N ARG A 238 -4.49 0.26 20.35
CA ARG A 238 -5.86 0.00 20.83
C ARG A 238 -6.14 -1.46 21.18
N LYS A 239 -5.11 -2.34 21.23
CA LYS A 239 -5.32 -3.78 21.45
C LYS A 239 -6.14 -4.07 22.70
N ASP A 240 -5.72 -3.56 23.85
CA ASP A 240 -6.38 -3.85 25.14
C ASP A 240 -7.81 -3.28 25.19
N GLU A 241 -8.02 -2.11 24.60
CA GLU A 241 -9.34 -1.50 24.46
C GLU A 241 -10.29 -2.40 23.66
N LEU A 242 -9.84 -2.93 22.52
CA LEU A 242 -10.63 -3.83 21.66
C LEU A 242 -10.96 -5.15 22.36
N ILE A 243 -10.03 -5.73 23.10
CA ILE A 243 -10.27 -6.95 23.90
C ILE A 243 -11.34 -6.70 24.98
N ASN A 244 -11.26 -5.57 25.70
CA ASN A 244 -12.25 -5.22 26.72
C ASN A 244 -13.62 -4.94 26.09
N LEU A 245 -13.65 -4.32 24.93
CA LEU A 245 -14.87 -4.06 24.18
C LEU A 245 -15.55 -5.37 23.74
N ALA A 246 -14.77 -6.32 23.21
CA ALA A 246 -15.30 -7.63 22.80
C ALA A 246 -15.93 -8.40 23.97
N LYS A 247 -15.29 -8.38 25.15
CA LYS A 247 -15.87 -8.95 26.38
C LYS A 247 -17.22 -8.28 26.75
N LYS A 248 -17.26 -6.95 26.70
CA LYS A 248 -18.48 -6.16 27.00
C LYS A 248 -19.63 -6.49 26.07
N PHE A 249 -19.36 -6.69 24.78
CA PHE A 249 -20.38 -6.95 23.75
C PHE A 249 -20.58 -8.45 23.48
N ASN A 250 -19.93 -9.34 24.25
CA ASN A 250 -20.00 -10.79 24.05
C ASN A 250 -19.68 -11.21 22.60
N THR A 251 -18.60 -10.65 22.05
CA THR A 251 -18.12 -10.94 20.70
C THR A 251 -16.97 -11.94 20.79
N ASN A 252 -17.02 -13.03 20.01
CA ASN A 252 -15.93 -14.00 19.93
C ASN A 252 -14.79 -13.41 19.11
N LEU A 253 -13.80 -12.78 19.79
CA LEU A 253 -12.69 -12.07 19.20
C LEU A 253 -11.35 -12.75 19.49
N GLN A 254 -10.60 -13.01 18.43
CA GLN A 254 -9.18 -13.40 18.51
C GLN A 254 -8.31 -12.32 17.87
N ILE A 255 -7.29 -11.81 18.58
CA ILE A 255 -6.29 -10.89 18.05
C ILE A 255 -4.94 -11.59 18.00
N THR A 256 -4.38 -11.71 16.81
CA THR A 256 -3.02 -12.25 16.58
C THR A 256 -2.07 -11.13 16.16
N GLN A 257 -0.78 -11.33 16.46
CA GLN A 257 0.25 -10.41 16.01
C GLN A 257 0.34 -10.40 14.49
N ARG A 258 1.05 -9.42 13.96
CA ARG A 258 1.36 -9.34 12.54
C ARG A 258 2.13 -10.60 12.10
N ILE A 259 1.70 -11.17 11.00
CA ILE A 259 2.33 -12.31 10.32
C ILE A 259 2.98 -11.85 9.00
N ASP A 260 3.84 -12.66 8.42
CA ASP A 260 4.43 -12.36 7.12
C ASP A 260 3.41 -12.50 5.97
N ASN A 261 3.75 -11.98 4.78
CA ASN A 261 2.84 -11.97 3.65
C ASN A 261 2.51 -13.38 3.13
N LYS A 262 3.44 -14.35 3.22
CA LYS A 262 3.19 -15.73 2.77
C LYS A 262 2.21 -16.44 3.68
N GLU A 263 2.39 -16.27 4.98
CA GLU A 263 1.48 -16.82 5.99
C GLU A 263 0.10 -16.17 5.88
N LEU A 264 0.04 -14.83 5.69
CA LEU A 264 -1.21 -14.11 5.48
C LEU A 264 -1.95 -14.60 4.23
N THR A 265 -1.24 -14.81 3.13
CA THR A 265 -1.83 -15.35 1.90
C THR A 265 -2.41 -16.74 2.11
N ARG A 266 -1.68 -17.65 2.79
CA ARG A 266 -2.19 -18.98 3.14
C ARG A 266 -3.45 -18.89 4.00
N LYS A 267 -3.44 -17.96 4.96
CA LYS A 267 -4.60 -17.73 5.83
C LYS A 267 -5.82 -17.26 5.03
N PHE A 268 -5.64 -16.32 4.10
CA PHE A 268 -6.73 -15.88 3.21
C PHE A 268 -7.25 -17.01 2.32
N MET A 269 -6.38 -17.89 1.81
CA MET A 269 -6.81 -19.03 0.99
C MET A 269 -7.65 -20.06 1.76
N ASN A 270 -7.52 -20.11 3.08
CA ASN A 270 -8.24 -21.06 3.93
C ASN A 270 -9.51 -20.49 4.55
N ILE A 271 -9.73 -19.18 4.50
CA ILE A 271 -10.87 -18.50 5.14
C ILE A 271 -11.84 -17.98 4.07
N LYS A 272 -13.15 -18.12 4.35
CA LYS A 272 -14.21 -17.64 3.44
C LYS A 272 -14.38 -16.14 3.46
N LEU A 273 -14.36 -15.50 4.63
CA LEU A 273 -14.90 -14.17 4.86
C LEU A 273 -13.80 -13.20 5.29
N PHE A 274 -13.61 -12.13 4.53
CA PHE A 274 -12.74 -11.01 4.89
C PHE A 274 -13.58 -9.75 5.10
N VAL A 275 -13.27 -8.96 6.14
CA VAL A 275 -13.94 -7.69 6.39
C VAL A 275 -12.94 -6.55 6.63
N ILE A 276 -13.25 -5.38 6.10
CA ILE A 276 -12.55 -4.13 6.35
C ILE A 276 -13.53 -3.01 6.65
N SER A 277 -13.49 -2.44 7.87
CA SER A 277 -14.42 -1.42 8.38
C SER A 277 -13.83 -0.03 8.49
N SER A 278 -12.79 0.26 7.73
CA SER A 278 -12.02 1.49 7.84
C SER A 278 -12.86 2.76 7.64
N HIS A 279 -12.58 3.80 8.43
CA HIS A 279 -13.13 5.14 8.21
C HIS A 279 -12.58 5.80 6.94
N PHE A 280 -11.34 5.51 6.59
CA PHE A 280 -10.67 6.02 5.38
C PHE A 280 -9.48 5.14 5.01
N GLU A 281 -9.21 5.05 3.71
CA GLU A 281 -8.06 4.35 3.13
C GLU A 281 -7.42 5.19 2.01
N GLY A 282 -6.19 4.80 1.60
CA GLY A 282 -5.62 5.19 0.33
C GLY A 282 -6.00 4.15 -0.73
N ASN A 283 -5.09 3.22 -1.01
CA ASN A 283 -5.41 2.01 -1.78
C ASN A 283 -5.22 0.81 -0.84
N PRO A 284 -6.30 0.16 -0.38
CA PRO A 284 -6.26 -0.84 0.68
C PRO A 284 -5.71 -2.17 0.15
N LYS A 285 -4.38 -2.34 0.17
CA LYS A 285 -3.70 -3.55 -0.32
C LYS A 285 -4.28 -4.83 0.26
N VAL A 286 -4.59 -4.83 1.55
CA VAL A 286 -5.12 -6.02 2.21
C VAL A 286 -6.48 -6.46 1.66
N LEU A 287 -7.31 -5.52 1.20
CA LEU A 287 -8.55 -5.83 0.49
C LEU A 287 -8.25 -6.50 -0.86
N LEU A 288 -7.30 -5.95 -1.63
CA LEU A 288 -6.86 -6.54 -2.89
C LEU A 288 -6.24 -7.93 -2.68
N GLU A 289 -5.46 -8.13 -1.63
CA GLU A 289 -4.85 -9.41 -1.26
C GLU A 289 -5.90 -10.47 -0.87
N ALA A 290 -6.93 -10.07 -0.11
CA ALA A 290 -8.05 -10.95 0.22
C ALA A 290 -8.87 -11.33 -1.03
N MET A 291 -9.15 -10.37 -1.91
CA MET A 291 -9.81 -10.62 -3.20
C MET A 291 -8.96 -11.54 -4.10
N ALA A 292 -7.64 -11.34 -4.14
CA ALA A 292 -6.71 -12.19 -4.90
C ALA A 292 -6.71 -13.64 -4.42
N ALA A 293 -6.87 -13.85 -3.13
CA ALA A 293 -6.99 -15.16 -2.51
C ALA A 293 -8.41 -15.76 -2.58
N GLY A 294 -9.36 -15.06 -3.19
CA GLY A 294 -10.74 -15.52 -3.39
C GLY A 294 -11.63 -15.46 -2.15
N CYS A 295 -11.31 -14.66 -1.14
CA CYS A 295 -12.23 -14.41 -0.04
C CYS A 295 -13.50 -13.68 -0.53
N ILE A 296 -14.63 -13.97 0.09
CA ILE A 296 -15.80 -13.11 0.03
C ILE A 296 -15.51 -11.88 0.88
N VAL A 297 -15.40 -10.73 0.23
CA VAL A 297 -14.95 -9.50 0.88
C VAL A 297 -16.12 -8.60 1.24
N PHE A 298 -16.07 -8.05 2.46
CA PHE A 298 -16.97 -7.01 2.94
C PHE A 298 -16.17 -5.77 3.27
N ALA A 299 -16.59 -4.61 2.79
CA ALA A 299 -15.89 -3.36 3.06
C ALA A 299 -16.85 -2.23 3.39
N SER A 300 -16.44 -1.33 4.30
CA SER A 300 -17.17 -0.09 4.55
C SER A 300 -17.33 0.70 3.26
N ASN A 301 -18.50 1.30 3.02
CA ASN A 301 -18.80 2.06 1.81
C ASN A 301 -18.11 3.42 1.81
N ILE A 302 -16.78 3.41 1.72
CA ILE A 302 -15.97 4.59 1.49
C ILE A 302 -15.47 4.62 0.04
N LYS A 303 -15.23 5.81 -0.49
CA LYS A 303 -14.87 6.00 -1.89
C LYS A 303 -13.75 5.07 -2.39
N ASN A 304 -12.71 4.85 -1.57
CA ASN A 304 -11.59 3.98 -1.96
C ASN A 304 -11.95 2.48 -1.99
N HIS A 305 -12.98 2.04 -1.26
CA HIS A 305 -13.47 0.66 -1.33
C HIS A 305 -14.45 0.49 -2.48
N SER A 306 -15.36 1.45 -2.69
CA SER A 306 -16.33 1.40 -3.79
C SER A 306 -15.70 1.57 -5.19
N GLU A 307 -14.45 2.03 -5.28
CA GLU A 307 -13.66 1.97 -6.52
C GLU A 307 -13.21 0.53 -6.87
N ILE A 308 -13.08 -0.33 -5.86
CA ILE A 308 -12.57 -1.69 -5.99
C ILE A 308 -13.71 -2.70 -6.03
N ILE A 309 -14.74 -2.51 -5.20
CA ILE A 309 -15.87 -3.44 -5.05
C ILE A 309 -17.03 -3.00 -5.93
N ASP A 310 -17.48 -3.89 -6.79
CA ASP A 310 -18.75 -3.83 -7.49
C ASP A 310 -19.74 -4.64 -6.67
N GLU A 311 -20.70 -3.97 -6.01
CA GLU A 311 -21.64 -4.54 -5.03
C GLU A 311 -22.33 -5.80 -5.56
N GLY A 312 -22.25 -6.91 -4.80
CA GLY A 312 -22.85 -8.20 -5.12
C GLY A 312 -22.19 -8.97 -6.27
N ILE A 313 -21.19 -8.39 -6.94
CA ILE A 313 -20.48 -9.00 -8.07
C ILE A 313 -19.13 -9.58 -7.64
N ASN A 314 -18.31 -8.80 -6.95
CA ASN A 314 -16.97 -9.22 -6.51
C ASN A 314 -16.72 -8.94 -5.02
N GLY A 315 -17.75 -8.61 -4.27
CA GLY A 315 -17.73 -8.30 -2.85
C GLY A 315 -18.94 -7.50 -2.43
N PHE A 316 -18.97 -7.11 -1.18
CA PHE A 316 -20.12 -6.43 -0.56
C PHE A 316 -19.68 -5.16 0.16
N LEU A 317 -20.46 -4.09 0.02
CA LEU A 317 -20.29 -2.83 0.71
C LEU A 317 -21.31 -2.70 1.85
N PHE A 318 -20.91 -2.06 2.94
CA PHE A 318 -21.81 -1.75 4.06
C PHE A 318 -21.55 -0.34 4.59
N GLU A 319 -22.60 0.30 5.10
CA GLU A 319 -22.47 1.60 5.75
C GLU A 319 -21.90 1.45 7.16
N LEU A 320 -21.22 2.47 7.67
CA LEU A 320 -20.73 2.51 9.05
C LEU A 320 -21.83 2.95 10.01
N GLU A 321 -23.00 2.35 9.88
CA GLU A 321 -24.21 2.55 10.66
C GLU A 321 -24.58 1.28 11.41
N GLU A 322 -25.26 1.41 12.52
CA GLU A 322 -25.69 0.30 13.38
C GLU A 322 -26.50 -0.74 12.59
N ASN A 323 -26.19 -2.02 12.78
CA ASN A 323 -26.76 -3.18 12.11
C ASN A 323 -26.55 -3.27 10.60
N SER A 324 -25.87 -2.34 9.96
CA SER A 324 -25.63 -2.39 8.51
C SER A 324 -24.77 -3.59 8.11
N PHE A 325 -23.63 -3.80 8.74
CA PHE A 325 -22.79 -4.97 8.49
C PHE A 325 -23.43 -6.26 9.03
N ARG A 326 -24.03 -6.19 10.22
CA ARG A 326 -24.72 -7.32 10.86
C ARG A 326 -25.78 -7.94 9.94
N ASN A 327 -26.68 -7.13 9.40
CA ASN A 327 -27.74 -7.61 8.52
C ASN A 327 -27.16 -8.22 7.23
N LYS A 328 -26.19 -7.55 6.62
CA LYS A 328 -25.55 -8.04 5.40
C LYS A 328 -24.80 -9.34 5.60
N ILE A 329 -24.05 -9.49 6.68
CA ILE A 329 -23.30 -10.74 6.93
C ILE A 329 -24.24 -11.91 7.23
N LEU A 330 -25.35 -11.69 7.94
CA LEU A 330 -26.34 -12.73 8.21
C LEU A 330 -27.05 -13.18 6.93
N GLU A 331 -27.45 -12.25 6.05
CA GLU A 331 -28.03 -12.54 4.74
C GLU A 331 -27.07 -13.42 3.90
N ILE A 332 -25.78 -13.04 3.85
CA ILE A 332 -24.80 -13.80 3.08
C ILE A 332 -24.52 -15.18 3.69
N ILE A 333 -24.48 -15.30 5.01
CA ILE A 333 -24.32 -16.63 5.66
C ILE A 333 -25.51 -17.53 5.37
N GLN A 334 -26.73 -17.02 5.41
CA GLN A 334 -27.91 -17.77 5.00
C GLN A 334 -27.82 -18.21 3.53
N SER A 335 -27.37 -17.31 2.64
CA SER A 335 -27.14 -17.64 1.24
C SER A 335 -26.06 -18.71 1.03
N MET A 336 -25.09 -18.85 1.95
CA MET A 336 -24.07 -19.93 1.89
C MET A 336 -24.69 -21.31 2.05
N GLU A 337 -25.75 -21.43 2.83
CA GLU A 337 -26.45 -22.69 3.06
C GLU A 337 -27.37 -23.05 1.89
N GLU A 338 -27.94 -22.04 1.21
CA GLU A 338 -28.97 -22.22 0.17
C GLU A 338 -28.45 -22.17 -1.27
N ALA A 339 -27.39 -21.38 -1.53
CA ALA A 339 -26.88 -21.06 -2.88
C ALA A 339 -25.36 -20.93 -2.96
N SER A 340 -24.65 -22.03 -2.78
CA SER A 340 -23.17 -22.05 -2.84
C SER A 340 -22.62 -21.48 -4.17
N ASP A 341 -23.32 -21.70 -5.29
CA ASP A 341 -22.91 -21.23 -6.63
C ASP A 341 -22.83 -19.72 -6.76
N PHE A 342 -23.64 -18.96 -6.03
CA PHE A 342 -23.59 -17.50 -6.04
C PHE A 342 -22.26 -16.99 -5.45
N LEU A 343 -21.86 -17.53 -4.32
CA LEU A 343 -20.61 -17.09 -3.65
C LEU A 343 -19.35 -17.57 -4.38
N GLU A 344 -19.40 -18.73 -5.04
CA GLU A 344 -18.31 -19.15 -5.95
C GLU A 344 -18.17 -18.13 -7.10
N LYS A 345 -19.26 -17.62 -7.67
CA LYS A 345 -19.22 -16.57 -8.71
C LYS A 345 -18.66 -15.26 -8.17
N VAL A 346 -19.04 -14.83 -6.96
CA VAL A 346 -18.49 -13.62 -6.33
C VAL A 346 -16.98 -13.75 -6.10
N SER A 347 -16.53 -14.87 -5.52
CA SER A 347 -15.12 -15.19 -5.32
C SER A 347 -14.34 -15.19 -6.65
N HIS A 348 -14.88 -15.86 -7.68
CA HIS A 348 -14.28 -15.89 -9.00
C HIS A 348 -14.19 -14.49 -9.63
N SER A 349 -15.25 -13.68 -9.54
CA SER A 349 -15.26 -12.32 -10.06
C SER A 349 -14.24 -11.43 -9.34
N ALA A 350 -14.07 -11.60 -8.01
CA ALA A 350 -13.04 -10.91 -7.24
C ALA A 350 -11.62 -11.24 -7.75
N THR A 351 -11.31 -12.54 -7.90
CA THR A 351 -10.00 -12.97 -8.40
C THR A 351 -9.74 -12.51 -9.84
N GLN A 352 -10.74 -12.53 -10.71
CA GLN A 352 -10.63 -12.04 -12.10
C GLN A 352 -10.37 -10.53 -12.14
N LYS A 353 -11.03 -9.74 -11.30
CA LYS A 353 -10.76 -8.29 -11.21
C LYS A 353 -9.32 -8.03 -10.79
N ILE A 354 -8.80 -8.80 -9.83
CA ILE A 354 -7.38 -8.68 -9.43
C ILE A 354 -6.45 -9.04 -10.59
N LYS A 355 -6.68 -10.18 -11.24
CA LYS A 355 -5.85 -10.67 -12.36
C LYS A 355 -5.77 -9.67 -13.51
N THR A 356 -6.88 -9.01 -13.84
CA THR A 356 -7.00 -8.11 -15.00
C THR A 356 -6.68 -6.66 -14.72
N LYS A 357 -6.73 -6.20 -13.45
CA LYS A 357 -6.54 -4.77 -13.12
C LYS A 357 -5.44 -4.48 -12.10
N TYR A 358 -5.13 -5.42 -11.20
CA TYR A 358 -4.25 -5.15 -10.05
C TYR A 358 -3.08 -6.12 -9.95
N SER A 359 -2.90 -7.03 -10.91
CA SER A 359 -1.78 -7.98 -10.90
C SER A 359 -0.45 -7.29 -11.22
N LEU A 360 0.65 -7.92 -10.77
CA LEU A 360 2.01 -7.42 -11.02
C LEU A 360 2.28 -7.13 -12.50
N PRO A 361 1.97 -8.03 -13.47
CA PRO A 361 2.19 -7.76 -14.87
C PRO A 361 1.48 -6.50 -15.37
N ILE A 362 0.20 -6.33 -15.04
CA ILE A 362 -0.62 -5.20 -15.49
C ILE A 362 -0.08 -3.88 -14.95
N ILE A 363 0.19 -3.80 -13.64
CA ILE A 363 0.69 -2.56 -13.03
C ILE A 363 2.12 -2.24 -13.48
N ALA A 364 2.95 -3.26 -13.70
CA ALA A 364 4.30 -3.07 -14.22
C ALA A 364 4.30 -2.59 -15.68
N GLU A 365 3.39 -3.08 -16.51
CA GLU A 365 3.20 -2.62 -17.88
C GLU A 365 2.75 -1.15 -17.93
N GLU A 366 1.78 -0.78 -17.08
CA GLU A 366 1.31 0.60 -16.99
C GLU A 366 2.42 1.55 -16.52
N GLU A 367 3.20 1.17 -15.50
CA GLU A 367 4.35 1.95 -15.07
C GLU A 367 5.41 2.03 -16.17
N ASN A 368 5.68 0.92 -16.87
CA ASN A 368 6.62 0.90 -17.99
C ASN A 368 6.22 1.89 -19.09
N ARG A 369 4.94 1.93 -19.45
CA ARG A 369 4.41 2.90 -20.42
C ARG A 369 4.68 4.35 -19.97
N LEU A 370 4.33 4.68 -18.72
CA LEU A 370 4.57 6.03 -18.16
C LEU A 370 6.06 6.40 -18.12
N LEU A 371 6.94 5.43 -17.84
CA LEU A 371 8.40 5.64 -17.81
C LEU A 371 8.97 5.85 -19.21
N LEU A 372 8.48 5.12 -20.23
CA LEU A 372 8.91 5.28 -21.62
C LEU A 372 8.45 6.62 -22.20
N GLU A 373 7.19 7.01 -21.96
CA GLU A 373 6.68 8.33 -22.33
C GLU A 373 7.56 9.44 -21.73
N LEU A 374 7.85 9.33 -20.42
CA LEU A 374 8.67 10.31 -19.72
C LEU A 374 10.12 10.36 -20.24
N ALA A 375 10.68 9.23 -20.66
CA ALA A 375 12.05 9.18 -21.19
C ALA A 375 12.16 9.76 -22.62
N SER A 376 11.04 9.83 -23.36
CA SER A 376 10.98 10.39 -24.72
C SER A 376 10.79 11.92 -24.75
N GLU A 377 10.35 12.54 -23.65
CA GLU A 377 10.24 13.99 -23.45
C GLU A 377 11.59 14.65 -23.13
#